data_e8e207ec60db29e0e2ede3454b27cbcb
#
_entry.id   e8e207ec60db29e0e2ede3454b27cbcb
#
_cell.length_a   1.000
_cell.length_b   1.000
_cell.length_c   1.000
_cell.angle_alpha   90.00
_cell.angle_beta   90.00
_cell.angle_gamma   90.00
#
_symmetry.space_group_name_H-M   'P 1'
#
loop_
_entity.id
_entity.type
_entity.pdbx_description
1 polymer ?
#
loop_
_entity_poly.entity_id
_entity_poly.type
_entity_poly.pdbx_seq_one_letter_code
_entity_poly.pdbx_strand_id
1 'polypeptide(L)'
;AIHRAAGPELLTECMTLHGCETGEAKITKAYNLPCDYVIHTVGPIWNGGRNKEEELLANCYFYSMKLAMDNGIRSIAFPSISTGVYSFPVELAAKIAVHTVNRFLQDNPDSFDLVEWVLFDTHTESVYEAEVDQLYKMI
;
A
#
# COMPACT_ATOMS: atom_id res chain seq x y z
N ALA A 1 -10.21 9.03 8.29
CA ALA A 1 -10.57 7.87 9.15
C ALA A 1 -9.41 7.44 10.05
N ILE A 2 -8.21 7.31 9.49
CA ILE A 2 -7.02 6.87 10.25
C ILE A 2 -6.65 7.88 11.35
N HIS A 3 -6.69 9.18 11.05
CA HIS A 3 -6.37 10.20 12.05
C HIS A 3 -7.39 10.24 13.19
N ARG A 4 -8.65 10.00 12.88
CA ARG A 4 -9.69 9.95 13.91
C ARG A 4 -9.45 8.78 14.88
N ALA A 5 -9.11 7.60 14.34
CA ALA A 5 -8.89 6.40 15.13
C ALA A 5 -7.59 6.47 15.92
N ALA A 6 -6.52 7.03 15.34
CA ALA A 6 -5.20 7.11 15.99
C ALA A 6 -5.11 8.21 17.07
N GLY A 7 -5.93 9.25 16.96
CA GLY A 7 -5.87 10.40 17.86
C GLY A 7 -5.00 11.54 17.31
N PRO A 8 -4.93 12.67 18.05
CA PRO A 8 -4.25 13.87 17.55
C PRO A 8 -2.73 13.74 17.44
N GLU A 9 -2.11 12.82 18.17
CA GLU A 9 -0.66 12.64 18.14
C GLU A 9 -0.15 12.21 16.76
N LEU A 10 -0.95 11.41 16.02
CA LEU A 10 -0.58 11.00 14.68
C LEU A 10 -0.44 12.19 13.74
N LEU A 11 -1.39 13.11 13.78
CA LEU A 11 -1.33 14.33 12.97
C LEU A 11 -0.10 15.16 13.33
N THR A 12 0.20 15.29 14.61
CA THR A 12 1.37 16.04 15.09
C THR A 12 2.66 15.44 14.53
N GLU A 13 2.82 14.12 14.58
CA GLU A 13 4.00 13.46 14.00
C GLU A 13 4.03 13.62 12.48
N CYS A 14 2.91 13.47 11.78
CA CYS A 14 2.83 13.66 10.33
C CYS A 14 3.31 15.05 9.90
N MET A 15 3.02 16.08 10.70
CA MET A 15 3.46 17.44 10.40
C MET A 15 4.99 17.58 10.44
N THR A 16 5.68 16.73 11.19
CA THR A 16 7.16 16.75 11.24
C THR A 16 7.79 16.11 10.00
N LEU A 17 7.04 15.37 9.20
CA LEU A 17 7.55 14.68 8.01
C LEU A 17 7.73 15.60 6.80
N HIS A 18 7.21 16.84 6.85
CA HIS A 18 7.28 17.81 5.77
C HIS A 18 6.67 17.31 4.45
N GLY A 19 5.57 16.56 4.55
CA GLY A 19 4.85 16.03 3.40
C GLY A 19 5.39 14.70 2.90
N CYS A 20 4.76 14.19 1.85
CA CYS A 20 5.13 12.94 1.20
C CYS A 20 4.79 13.10 -0.29
N GLU A 21 5.77 12.91 -1.14
CA GLU A 21 5.59 13.00 -2.59
C GLU A 21 4.82 11.78 -3.11
N THR A 22 4.14 11.96 -4.24
CA THR A 22 3.45 10.83 -4.89
C THR A 22 4.45 9.71 -5.20
N GLY A 23 4.12 8.48 -4.79
CA GLY A 23 4.99 7.33 -4.99
C GLY A 23 6.02 7.11 -3.88
N GLU A 24 6.13 8.03 -2.93
CA GLU A 24 7.00 7.86 -1.77
C GLU A 24 6.24 7.25 -0.59
N ALA A 25 6.96 6.83 0.44
CA ALA A 25 6.39 6.32 1.67
C ALA A 25 7.15 6.86 2.88
N LYS A 26 6.43 7.13 3.95
CA LYS A 26 7.00 7.58 5.24
C LYS A 26 6.34 6.81 6.37
N ILE A 27 7.05 6.63 7.48
CA ILE A 27 6.59 5.84 8.61
C ILE A 27 6.40 6.72 9.85
N THR A 28 5.34 6.44 10.59
CA THR A 28 5.07 7.05 11.90
C THR A 28 4.68 5.96 12.90
N LYS A 29 4.60 6.35 14.17
CA LYS A 29 3.95 5.52 15.19
C LYS A 29 2.44 5.49 14.92
N ALA A 30 1.76 4.49 15.49
CA ALA A 30 0.33 4.28 15.27
C ALA A 30 -0.56 4.86 16.37
N TYR A 31 0.02 5.19 17.51
CA TYR A 31 -0.66 5.77 18.67
C TYR A 31 -1.86 4.92 19.12
N ASN A 32 -3.10 5.39 18.96
CA ASN A 32 -4.29 4.67 19.42
C ASN A 32 -4.76 3.56 18.46
N LEU A 33 -4.11 3.39 17.31
CA LEU A 33 -4.45 2.31 16.39
C LEU A 33 -3.95 0.96 16.91
N PRO A 34 -4.63 -0.16 16.59
CA PRO A 34 -4.22 -1.48 17.06
C PRO A 34 -3.08 -2.07 16.22
N CYS A 35 -2.01 -1.32 16.06
CA CYS A 35 -0.81 -1.72 15.33
C CYS A 35 0.36 -0.91 15.84
N ASP A 36 1.58 -1.25 15.45
CA ASP A 36 2.79 -0.58 15.96
C ASP A 36 3.14 0.66 15.15
N TYR A 37 2.90 0.64 13.85
CA TYR A 37 3.30 1.70 12.93
C TYR A 37 2.23 1.97 11.89
N VAL A 38 2.27 3.19 11.33
CA VAL A 38 1.51 3.53 10.12
C VAL A 38 2.51 3.93 9.04
N ILE A 39 2.37 3.35 7.86
CA ILE A 39 3.13 3.76 6.70
C ILE A 39 2.21 4.59 5.81
N HIS A 40 2.66 5.81 5.52
CA HIS A 40 1.93 6.78 4.71
C HIS A 40 2.53 6.79 3.32
N THR A 41 1.69 6.64 2.31
CA THR A 41 2.12 6.77 0.92
C THR A 41 1.05 7.54 0.16
N VAL A 42 1.46 8.27 -0.87
CA VAL A 42 0.56 9.07 -1.69
C VAL A 42 0.44 8.42 -3.05
N GLY A 43 -0.73 7.81 -3.30
CA GLY A 43 -1.02 7.20 -4.59
C GLY A 43 -1.26 8.24 -5.68
N PRO A 44 -1.03 7.89 -6.95
CA PRO A 44 -1.28 8.81 -8.06
C PRO A 44 -2.78 8.97 -8.34
N ILE A 45 -3.13 10.18 -8.80
CA ILE A 45 -4.46 10.43 -9.37
C ILE A 45 -4.45 9.91 -10.80
N TRP A 46 -5.47 9.16 -11.20
CA TRP A 46 -5.54 8.62 -12.55
C TRP A 46 -5.88 9.69 -13.58
N ASN A 47 -5.02 9.86 -14.56
CA ASN A 47 -5.18 10.80 -15.65
C ASN A 47 -4.98 10.11 -17.01
N GLY A 48 -5.56 8.93 -17.18
CA GLY A 48 -5.52 8.18 -18.41
C GLY A 48 -4.23 7.39 -18.65
N GLY A 49 -3.36 7.29 -17.66
CA GLY A 49 -2.11 6.53 -17.75
C GLY A 49 -0.96 7.26 -18.44
N ARG A 50 -1.08 8.58 -18.63
CA ARG A 50 -0.09 9.37 -19.38
C ARG A 50 0.99 10.01 -18.50
N ASN A 51 0.83 10.00 -17.19
CA ASN A 51 1.71 10.69 -16.23
C ASN A 51 2.46 9.70 -15.34
N LYS A 52 2.83 8.55 -15.87
CA LYS A 52 3.55 7.49 -15.13
C LYS A 52 2.76 6.97 -13.92
N GLU A 53 1.44 7.00 -13.97
CA GLU A 53 0.60 6.57 -12.84
C GLU A 53 0.86 5.11 -12.46
N GLU A 54 1.08 4.23 -13.44
CA GLU A 54 1.38 2.81 -13.16
C GLU A 54 2.70 2.66 -12.39
N GLU A 55 3.73 3.39 -12.81
CA GLU A 55 5.03 3.38 -12.13
C GLU A 55 4.92 3.96 -10.72
N LEU A 56 4.19 5.07 -10.58
CA LEU A 56 4.00 5.72 -9.28
C LEU A 56 3.21 4.83 -8.32
N LEU A 57 2.19 4.12 -8.80
CA LEU A 57 1.45 3.17 -7.96
C LEU A 57 2.34 2.01 -7.53
N ALA A 58 3.13 1.45 -8.43
CA ALA A 58 4.10 0.41 -8.09
C ALA A 58 5.08 0.90 -7.03
N ASN A 59 5.56 2.14 -7.15
CA ASN A 59 6.45 2.74 -6.16
C ASN A 59 5.82 2.84 -4.78
N CYS A 60 4.52 3.16 -4.69
CA CYS A 60 3.82 3.19 -3.40
C CYS A 60 3.94 1.85 -2.67
N TYR A 61 3.72 0.75 -3.37
CA TYR A 61 3.84 -0.58 -2.78
C TYR A 61 5.28 -0.95 -2.49
N PHE A 62 6.18 -0.70 -3.43
CA PHE A 62 7.59 -1.05 -3.28
C PHE A 62 8.22 -0.32 -2.08
N TYR A 63 8.07 1.00 -2.00
CA TYR A 63 8.69 1.77 -0.93
C TYR A 63 8.01 1.54 0.42
N SER A 64 6.72 1.26 0.44
CA SER A 64 6.04 0.86 1.67
C SER A 64 6.59 -0.47 2.21
N MET A 65 6.79 -1.46 1.35
CA MET A 65 7.37 -2.74 1.73
C MET A 65 8.82 -2.59 2.19
N LYS A 66 9.62 -1.80 1.46
CA LYS A 66 11.00 -1.55 1.81
C LYS A 66 11.13 -0.87 3.17
N LEU A 67 10.30 0.14 3.42
CA LEU A 67 10.30 0.87 4.68
C LEU A 67 9.89 -0.04 5.84
N ALA A 68 8.89 -0.90 5.63
CA ALA A 68 8.48 -1.88 6.62
C ALA A 68 9.60 -2.87 6.91
N MET A 69 10.23 -3.42 5.90
CA MET A 69 11.34 -4.36 6.06
C MET A 69 12.50 -3.72 6.83
N ASP A 70 12.87 -2.49 6.46
CA ASP A 70 13.98 -1.77 7.11
C ASP A 70 13.70 -1.45 8.59
N ASN A 71 12.43 -1.43 8.98
CA ASN A 71 12.01 -1.22 10.37
C ASN A 71 11.65 -2.51 11.11
N GLY A 72 11.98 -3.66 10.55
CA GLY A 72 11.74 -4.95 11.18
C GLY A 72 10.28 -5.37 11.27
N ILE A 73 9.42 -4.76 10.48
CA ILE A 73 7.99 -5.09 10.43
C ILE A 73 7.79 -6.36 9.63
N ARG A 74 7.05 -7.32 10.19
CA ARG A 74 6.85 -8.64 9.55
C ARG A 74 5.43 -8.87 9.07
N SER A 75 4.50 -7.98 9.37
CA SER A 75 3.13 -8.05 8.85
C SER A 75 2.68 -6.66 8.43
N ILE A 76 2.02 -6.59 7.28
CA ILE A 76 1.56 -5.32 6.71
C ILE A 76 0.20 -5.50 6.05
N ALA A 77 -0.69 -4.53 6.23
CA ALA A 77 -2.00 -4.49 5.60
C ALA A 77 -2.08 -3.26 4.70
N PHE A 78 -2.56 -3.47 3.48
CA PHE A 78 -2.75 -2.40 2.50
C PHE A 78 -4.23 -2.19 2.19
N PRO A 79 -4.64 -0.93 1.95
CA PRO A 79 -5.90 -0.67 1.24
C PRO A 79 -5.68 -0.82 -0.27
N SER A 80 -6.74 -0.67 -1.04
CA SER A 80 -6.61 -0.55 -2.50
C SER A 80 -6.18 0.88 -2.84
N ILE A 81 -4.89 1.09 -3.05
CA ILE A 81 -4.35 2.43 -3.27
C ILE A 81 -4.85 3.01 -4.60
N SER A 82 -5.24 4.28 -4.59
CA SER A 82 -5.67 5.09 -5.75
C SER A 82 -6.99 4.68 -6.41
N THR A 83 -7.67 3.63 -5.98
CA THR A 83 -8.90 3.17 -6.65
C THR A 83 -10.18 3.85 -6.17
N GLY A 84 -10.11 4.65 -5.12
CA GLY A 84 -11.26 5.44 -4.64
C GLY A 84 -11.40 6.74 -5.40
N VAL A 85 -11.30 7.88 -4.69
CA VAL A 85 -11.43 9.22 -5.28
C VAL A 85 -10.41 9.53 -6.35
N TYR A 86 -9.28 8.83 -6.38
CA TYR A 86 -8.25 9.03 -7.42
C TYR A 86 -8.56 8.29 -8.72
N SER A 87 -9.61 7.50 -8.75
CA SER A 87 -10.20 6.88 -9.96
C SER A 87 -9.29 5.95 -10.76
N PHE A 88 -8.23 5.43 -10.17
CA PHE A 88 -7.37 4.45 -10.84
C PHE A 88 -8.20 3.20 -11.16
N PRO A 89 -8.16 2.65 -12.39
CA PRO A 89 -8.94 1.45 -12.73
C PRO A 89 -8.59 0.28 -11.80
N VAL A 90 -9.60 -0.32 -11.18
CA VAL A 90 -9.42 -1.33 -10.13
C VAL A 90 -8.64 -2.53 -10.64
N GLU A 91 -8.96 -3.04 -11.82
CA GLU A 91 -8.31 -4.22 -12.40
C GLU A 91 -6.81 -3.98 -12.62
N LEU A 92 -6.46 -2.81 -13.15
CA LEU A 92 -5.07 -2.44 -13.38
C LEU A 92 -4.35 -2.21 -12.06
N ALA A 93 -4.99 -1.52 -11.13
CA ALA A 93 -4.42 -1.26 -9.81
C ALA A 93 -4.13 -2.56 -9.04
N ALA A 94 -5.06 -3.51 -9.07
CA ALA A 94 -4.88 -4.81 -8.42
C ALA A 94 -3.71 -5.58 -9.01
N LYS A 95 -3.60 -5.57 -10.33
CA LYS A 95 -2.50 -6.23 -11.02
C LYS A 95 -1.16 -5.65 -10.60
N ILE A 96 -1.04 -4.32 -10.60
CA ILE A 96 0.19 -3.62 -10.19
C ILE A 96 0.52 -3.94 -8.73
N ALA A 97 -0.48 -3.84 -7.84
CA ALA A 97 -0.29 -4.09 -6.42
C ALA A 97 0.22 -5.50 -6.14
N VAL A 98 -0.49 -6.50 -6.65
CA VAL A 98 -0.17 -7.91 -6.40
C VAL A 98 1.18 -8.28 -7.00
N HIS A 99 1.45 -7.87 -8.24
CA HIS A 99 2.72 -8.19 -8.89
C HIS A 99 3.91 -7.48 -8.24
N THR A 100 3.76 -6.22 -7.82
CA THR A 100 4.82 -5.48 -7.15
C THR A 100 5.18 -6.11 -5.80
N VAL A 101 4.17 -6.44 -5.00
CA VAL A 101 4.38 -7.09 -3.70
C VAL A 101 5.01 -8.47 -3.88
N ASN A 102 4.51 -9.26 -4.83
CA ASN A 102 5.06 -10.58 -5.11
C ASN A 102 6.54 -10.50 -5.50
N ARG A 103 6.90 -9.56 -6.38
CA ARG A 103 8.29 -9.36 -6.79
C ARG A 103 9.17 -8.97 -5.62
N PHE A 104 8.67 -8.09 -4.75
CA PHE A 104 9.42 -7.69 -3.55
C PHE A 104 9.68 -8.90 -2.65
N LEU A 105 8.68 -9.76 -2.45
CA LEU A 105 8.83 -10.94 -1.61
C LEU A 105 9.79 -11.97 -2.22
N GLN A 106 9.83 -12.08 -3.54
CA GLN A 106 10.79 -12.95 -4.23
C GLN A 106 12.22 -12.43 -4.08
N ASP A 107 12.40 -11.11 -4.16
CA ASP A 107 13.72 -10.48 -4.04
C ASP A 107 14.20 -10.43 -2.59
N ASN A 108 13.30 -10.52 -1.62
CA ASN A 108 13.58 -10.44 -0.19
C ASN A 108 12.90 -11.59 0.56
N PRO A 109 13.35 -12.85 0.36
CA PRO A 109 12.69 -13.99 0.98
C PRO A 109 12.77 -13.90 2.51
N ASP A 110 11.73 -14.42 3.18
CA ASP A 110 11.61 -14.44 4.63
C ASP A 110 11.55 -13.05 5.30
N SER A 111 11.29 -11.98 4.54
CA SER A 111 11.18 -10.63 5.10
C SER A 111 9.83 -10.39 5.77
N PHE A 112 8.76 -11.07 5.35
CA PHE A 112 7.41 -10.90 5.88
C PHE A 112 6.76 -12.23 6.22
N ASP A 113 5.96 -12.23 7.29
CA ASP A 113 5.12 -13.37 7.66
C ASP A 113 3.74 -13.26 7.03
N LEU A 114 3.24 -12.04 6.84
CA LEU A 114 1.91 -11.78 6.31
C LEU A 114 1.87 -10.45 5.57
N VAL A 115 1.34 -10.48 4.35
CA VAL A 115 0.96 -9.29 3.60
C VAL A 115 -0.49 -9.47 3.17
N GLU A 116 -1.34 -8.50 3.50
CA GLU A 116 -2.76 -8.61 3.19
C GLU A 116 -3.31 -7.31 2.65
N TRP A 117 -4.42 -7.39 1.92
CA TRP A 117 -5.20 -6.23 1.50
C TRP A 117 -6.50 -6.22 2.26
N VAL A 118 -6.85 -5.05 2.81
CA VAL A 118 -8.12 -4.81 3.49
C VAL A 118 -9.00 -4.00 2.55
N LEU A 119 -10.06 -4.62 2.04
CA LEU A 119 -10.87 -4.06 0.96
C LEU A 119 -12.30 -3.88 1.44
N PHE A 120 -12.95 -2.80 0.99
CA PHE A 120 -14.23 -2.37 1.57
C PHE A 120 -15.45 -2.73 0.73
N ASP A 121 -15.28 -3.21 -0.50
CA ASP A 121 -16.40 -3.63 -1.33
C ASP A 121 -16.12 -4.96 -2.01
N THR A 122 -17.21 -5.66 -2.34
CA THR A 122 -17.16 -7.03 -2.89
C THR A 122 -16.49 -7.08 -4.26
N HIS A 123 -16.71 -6.06 -5.08
CA HIS A 123 -16.12 -6.01 -6.42
C HIS A 123 -14.59 -5.90 -6.35
N THR A 124 -14.08 -4.95 -5.57
CA THR A 124 -12.63 -4.77 -5.39
C THR A 124 -12.00 -6.03 -4.81
N GLU A 125 -12.63 -6.62 -3.81
CA GLU A 125 -12.16 -7.85 -3.19
C GLU A 125 -12.04 -8.98 -4.22
N SER A 126 -13.06 -9.18 -5.07
CA SER A 126 -13.03 -10.23 -6.08
C SER A 126 -11.94 -10.00 -7.14
N VAL A 127 -11.67 -8.74 -7.49
CA VAL A 127 -10.61 -8.40 -8.45
C VAL A 127 -9.23 -8.75 -7.88
N TYR A 128 -8.96 -8.40 -6.63
CA TYR A 128 -7.70 -8.73 -5.98
C TYR A 128 -7.54 -10.24 -5.79
N GLU A 129 -8.59 -10.94 -5.40
CA GLU A 129 -8.55 -12.41 -5.25
C GLU A 129 -8.19 -13.08 -6.58
N ALA A 130 -8.76 -12.62 -7.69
CA ALA A 130 -8.45 -13.15 -9.01
C ALA A 130 -6.98 -12.97 -9.37
N GLU A 131 -6.38 -11.83 -9.04
CA GLU A 131 -4.97 -11.58 -9.32
C GLU A 131 -4.05 -12.47 -8.47
N VAL A 132 -4.37 -12.64 -7.20
CA VAL A 132 -3.61 -13.52 -6.30
C VAL A 132 -3.71 -14.97 -6.78
N ASP A 133 -4.90 -15.42 -7.16
CA ASP A 133 -5.10 -16.79 -7.65
C ASP A 133 -4.31 -17.05 -8.93
N GLN A 134 -4.19 -16.07 -9.81
CA GLN A 134 -3.37 -16.20 -11.01
C GLN A 134 -1.90 -16.41 -10.70
N LEU A 135 -1.37 -15.74 -9.68
CA LEU A 135 0.01 -15.96 -9.24
C LEU A 135 0.26 -17.40 -8.82
N TYR A 136 -0.65 -17.98 -8.05
CA TYR A 136 -0.51 -19.37 -7.62
C TYR A 136 -0.59 -20.35 -8.80
N LYS A 137 -1.35 -20.04 -9.83
CA LYS A 137 -1.43 -20.88 -11.03
C LYS A 137 -0.18 -20.83 -11.89
N MET A 138 0.58 -19.75 -11.80
CA MET A 138 1.82 -19.57 -12.56
C MET A 138 3.01 -20.27 -11.92
N ILE A 139 2.86 -20.69 -10.69
CA ILE A 139 3.89 -21.40 -9.95
C ILE A 139 3.74 -22.90 -10.19
#